data_abb49533c9608055e10f9dd5e7f3e1e7
#
_entry.id   abb49533c9608055e10f9dd5e7f3e1e7
#
_cell.length_a   1.000
_cell.length_b   1.000
_cell.length_c   1.000
_cell.angle_alpha   90.00
_cell.angle_beta   90.00
_cell.angle_gamma   90.00
#
_symmetry.space_group_name_H-M   'P 1'
#
loop_
_entity.id
_entity.type
_entity.pdbx_description
1 polymer ?
#
loop_
_entity_poly.entity_id
_entity_poly.type
_entity_poly.pdbx_seq_one_letter_code
_entity_poly.pdbx_strand_id
1 'polypeptide(L)'
;MPVISFLNAKGGTGKTTSTINLAAVAAYRGYTVHVLDADAEQGTASEWIEYANDAFEEDPNAPHVDVEVEAVNRGILARKVKKYNDDLVIIDGPPSNHSMSELIIENSDLVVIPNTGTHADMAQTWKIIDVIPEGKRYAVLPTRWDKRTNTAERAREVLEAEGIPVIWPGVESRVYFEKQFGHWPRNSAKELHGYPAIFDKIIAQITN
;
A
#
# COMPACT_ATOMS: atom_id res chain seq x y z
N MET A 1 -14.66 0.25 -10.12
CA MET A 1 -13.30 -0.30 -9.95
C MET A 1 -12.94 -0.34 -8.46
N PRO A 2 -12.00 -1.19 -8.03
CA PRO A 2 -11.71 -1.36 -6.61
C PRO A 2 -10.97 -0.17 -5.98
N VAL A 3 -11.25 0.01 -4.68
CA VAL A 3 -10.53 0.95 -3.81
C VAL A 3 -9.70 0.14 -2.81
N ILE A 4 -8.39 0.28 -2.87
CA ILE A 4 -7.42 -0.41 -2.02
C ILE A 4 -6.78 0.62 -1.09
N SER A 5 -6.70 0.34 0.20
CA SER A 5 -5.98 1.23 1.12
C SER A 5 -4.85 0.52 1.85
N PHE A 6 -3.79 1.27 2.14
CA PHE A 6 -2.71 0.83 3.01
C PHE A 6 -2.80 1.55 4.35
N LEU A 7 -3.05 0.82 5.42
CA LEU A 7 -3.20 1.36 6.78
C LEU A 7 -2.30 0.64 7.78
N ASN A 8 -1.61 1.39 8.60
CA ASN A 8 -0.98 0.93 9.84
C ASN A 8 -0.71 2.16 10.72
N ALA A 9 -0.98 2.05 12.01
CA ALA A 9 -0.76 3.12 12.97
C ALA A 9 0.74 3.46 13.17
N LYS A 10 1.64 2.56 12.80
CA LYS A 10 3.09 2.77 12.93
C LYS A 10 3.69 3.32 11.62
N GLY A 11 4.59 4.30 11.76
CA GLY A 11 5.43 4.76 10.67
C GLY A 11 6.48 3.71 10.24
N GLY A 12 6.93 3.75 8.99
CA GLY A 12 7.99 2.89 8.48
C GLY A 12 7.62 1.42 8.23
N THR A 13 6.33 1.06 8.26
CA THR A 13 5.86 -0.31 7.95
C THR A 13 5.78 -0.60 6.46
N GLY A 14 6.05 0.36 5.59
CA GLY A 14 6.05 0.20 4.14
C GLY A 14 4.72 0.54 3.46
N LYS A 15 3.82 1.33 4.09
CA LYS A 15 2.58 1.81 3.47
C LYS A 15 2.85 2.50 2.13
N THR A 16 3.52 3.63 2.15
CA THR A 16 3.84 4.42 0.95
C THR A 16 4.64 3.63 -0.08
N THR A 17 5.66 2.88 0.35
CA THR A 17 6.42 2.00 -0.55
C THR A 17 5.51 1.00 -1.27
N SER A 18 4.57 0.40 -0.54
CA SER A 18 3.61 -0.56 -1.13
C SER A 18 2.60 0.15 -2.03
N THR A 19 2.13 1.34 -1.65
CA THR A 19 1.26 2.18 -2.48
C THR A 19 1.91 2.47 -3.84
N ILE A 20 3.12 3.00 -3.86
CA ILE A 20 3.84 3.38 -5.09
C ILE A 20 4.12 2.16 -5.98
N ASN A 21 4.64 1.07 -5.40
CA ASN A 21 4.96 -0.12 -6.19
C ASN A 21 3.71 -0.82 -6.72
N LEU A 22 2.61 -0.85 -5.94
CA LEU A 22 1.34 -1.42 -6.40
C LEU A 22 0.73 -0.56 -7.51
N ALA A 23 0.78 0.76 -7.40
CA ALA A 23 0.34 1.70 -8.42
C ALA A 23 1.09 1.50 -9.73
N ALA A 24 2.42 1.36 -9.66
CA ALA A 24 3.25 1.08 -10.83
C ALA A 24 2.88 -0.25 -11.51
N VAL A 25 2.70 -1.34 -10.73
CA VAL A 25 2.26 -2.63 -11.28
C VAL A 25 0.92 -2.51 -11.96
N ALA A 26 -0.04 -1.83 -11.36
CA ALA A 26 -1.37 -1.66 -11.91
C ALA A 26 -1.33 -0.87 -13.24
N ALA A 27 -0.60 0.24 -13.27
CA ALA A 27 -0.44 1.05 -14.48
C ALA A 27 0.27 0.26 -15.60
N TYR A 28 1.31 -0.51 -15.29
CA TYR A 28 1.97 -1.40 -16.26
C TYR A 28 1.06 -2.51 -16.80
N ARG A 29 -0.03 -2.82 -16.10
CA ARG A 29 -1.08 -3.75 -16.56
C ARG A 29 -2.23 -3.05 -17.30
N GLY A 30 -2.11 -1.76 -17.52
CA GLY A 30 -3.09 -0.95 -18.28
C GLY A 30 -4.28 -0.46 -17.47
N TYR A 31 -4.20 -0.48 -16.13
CA TYR A 31 -5.21 0.18 -15.29
C TYR A 31 -4.99 1.69 -15.29
N THR A 32 -6.06 2.47 -15.33
CA THR A 32 -6.04 3.87 -14.89
C THR A 32 -5.97 3.89 -13.37
N VAL A 33 -4.96 4.54 -12.82
CA VAL A 33 -4.67 4.49 -11.38
C VAL A 33 -4.63 5.89 -10.78
N HIS A 34 -5.35 6.06 -9.67
CA HIS A 34 -5.30 7.26 -8.84
C HIS A 34 -4.78 6.90 -7.44
N VAL A 35 -3.74 7.59 -7.00
CA VAL A 35 -3.23 7.51 -5.64
C VAL A 35 -3.76 8.68 -4.84
N LEU A 36 -4.44 8.39 -3.73
CA LEU A 36 -4.90 9.39 -2.78
C LEU A 36 -3.98 9.38 -1.56
N ASP A 37 -3.15 10.42 -1.45
CA ASP A 37 -2.25 10.61 -0.31
C ASP A 37 -3.04 11.24 0.86
N ALA A 38 -3.35 10.41 1.84
CA ALA A 38 -4.14 10.80 3.00
C ALA A 38 -3.27 11.15 4.22
N ASP A 39 -1.94 11.13 4.09
CA ASP A 39 -0.98 11.58 5.10
C ASP A 39 -0.59 13.05 4.87
N ALA A 40 -1.55 13.94 5.14
CA ALA A 40 -1.38 15.38 4.90
C ALA A 40 -0.21 16.04 5.67
N GLU A 41 0.29 15.40 6.75
CA GLU A 41 1.39 15.93 7.57
C GLU A 41 2.75 15.54 6.98
N GLN A 42 2.86 14.33 6.43
CA GLN A 42 4.10 13.80 5.86
C GLN A 42 4.16 13.99 4.34
N GLY A 43 3.01 13.87 3.64
CA GLY A 43 2.92 14.06 2.18
C GLY A 43 3.83 13.13 1.38
N THR A 44 4.21 11.98 1.96
CA THR A 44 5.31 11.15 1.46
C THR A 44 5.03 10.57 0.07
N ALA A 45 3.78 10.19 -0.24
CA ALA A 45 3.44 9.67 -1.55
C ALA A 45 3.44 10.77 -2.62
N SER A 46 2.92 11.96 -2.28
CA SER A 46 2.92 13.13 -3.15
C SER A 46 4.34 13.59 -3.48
N GLU A 47 5.19 13.74 -2.47
CA GLU A 47 6.59 14.13 -2.63
C GLU A 47 7.39 13.08 -3.45
N TRP A 48 7.16 11.79 -3.20
CA TRP A 48 7.82 10.73 -3.97
C TRP A 48 7.54 10.85 -5.47
N ILE A 49 6.30 11.09 -5.83
CA ILE A 49 5.89 11.15 -7.23
C ILE A 49 6.35 12.45 -7.88
N GLU A 50 6.36 13.56 -7.15
CA GLU A 50 6.94 14.82 -7.62
C GLU A 50 8.41 14.60 -8.02
N TYR A 51 9.24 14.05 -7.14
CA TYR A 51 10.64 13.72 -7.47
C TYR A 51 10.80 12.73 -8.63
N ALA A 52 9.90 11.75 -8.73
CA ALA A 52 9.95 10.78 -9.83
C ALA A 52 9.60 11.42 -11.18
N ASN A 53 8.71 12.40 -11.19
CA ASN A 53 8.38 13.19 -12.39
C ASN A 53 9.52 14.14 -12.78
N ASP A 54 10.12 14.82 -11.80
CA ASP A 54 11.30 15.67 -12.02
C ASP A 54 12.47 14.86 -12.61
N ALA A 55 12.72 13.67 -12.07
CA ALA A 55 13.75 12.76 -12.59
C ALA A 55 13.51 12.34 -14.05
N PHE A 56 12.25 12.18 -14.45
CA PHE A 56 11.88 11.88 -15.84
C PHE A 56 12.01 13.11 -16.75
N GLU A 57 11.72 14.30 -16.26
CA GLU A 57 11.91 15.54 -17.02
C GLU A 57 13.41 15.81 -17.26
N GLU A 58 14.27 15.49 -16.29
CA GLU A 58 15.74 15.63 -16.40
C GLU A 58 16.37 14.54 -17.28
N ASP A 59 15.90 13.29 -17.17
CA ASP A 59 16.36 12.14 -17.99
C ASP A 59 15.17 11.38 -18.56
N PRO A 60 14.84 11.54 -19.86
CA PRO A 60 13.75 10.77 -20.49
C PRO A 60 13.93 9.24 -20.50
N ASN A 61 15.09 8.72 -20.10
CA ASN A 61 15.31 7.28 -19.90
C ASN A 61 14.99 6.84 -18.46
N ALA A 62 14.75 7.76 -17.55
CA ALA A 62 14.25 7.43 -16.21
C ALA A 62 12.87 6.73 -16.32
N PRO A 63 12.55 5.80 -15.43
CA PRO A 63 11.25 5.16 -15.47
C PRO A 63 10.15 6.20 -15.16
N HIS A 64 9.10 6.17 -15.97
CA HIS A 64 7.90 6.97 -15.77
C HIS A 64 6.67 6.08 -15.76
N VAL A 65 5.72 6.41 -14.91
CA VAL A 65 4.44 5.71 -14.78
C VAL A 65 3.34 6.76 -14.74
N ASP A 66 2.37 6.62 -15.63
CA ASP A 66 1.22 7.52 -15.69
C ASP A 66 0.24 7.19 -14.55
N VAL A 67 0.48 7.82 -13.41
CA VAL A 67 -0.32 7.69 -12.18
C VAL A 67 -0.60 9.09 -11.64
N GLU A 68 -1.88 9.40 -11.48
CA GLU A 68 -2.29 10.64 -10.86
C GLU A 68 -2.25 10.53 -9.33
N VAL A 69 -1.62 11.49 -8.67
CA VAL A 69 -1.53 11.56 -7.21
C VAL A 69 -2.18 12.84 -6.70
N GLU A 70 -3.03 12.70 -5.72
CA GLU A 70 -3.68 13.82 -5.06
C GLU A 70 -3.57 13.72 -3.53
N ALA A 71 -3.11 14.80 -2.90
CA ALA A 71 -3.21 14.94 -1.45
C ALA A 71 -4.69 15.13 -1.04
N VAL A 72 -5.13 14.34 -0.07
CA VAL A 72 -6.52 14.38 0.41
C VAL A 72 -6.63 14.54 1.92
N ASN A 73 -7.68 15.20 2.33
CA ASN A 73 -8.05 15.32 3.74
C ASN A 73 -9.45 14.71 3.98
N ARG A 74 -9.91 14.69 5.23
CA ARG A 74 -11.23 14.16 5.60
C ARG A 74 -12.40 14.77 4.82
N GLY A 75 -12.33 16.05 4.48
CA GLY A 75 -13.41 16.75 3.79
C GLY A 75 -13.59 16.37 2.33
N ILE A 76 -12.54 15.82 1.70
CA ILE A 76 -12.55 15.55 0.26
C ILE A 76 -12.38 14.09 -0.12
N LEU A 77 -11.89 13.21 0.77
CA LEU A 77 -11.57 11.81 0.47
C LEU A 77 -12.75 11.08 -0.20
N ALA A 78 -13.89 11.03 0.45
CA ALA A 78 -15.06 10.29 -0.07
C ALA A 78 -15.54 10.82 -1.42
N ARG A 79 -15.43 12.14 -1.65
CA ARG A 79 -15.77 12.76 -2.93
C ARG A 79 -14.77 12.36 -4.03
N LYS A 80 -13.48 12.27 -3.69
CA LYS A 80 -12.42 11.85 -4.62
C LYS A 80 -12.56 10.38 -4.99
N VAL A 81 -12.79 9.50 -4.02
CA VAL A 81 -13.09 8.08 -4.27
C VAL A 81 -14.28 7.94 -5.23
N LYS A 82 -15.38 8.68 -5.02
CA LYS A 82 -16.53 8.65 -5.92
C LYS A 82 -16.24 9.20 -7.33
N LYS A 83 -15.35 10.20 -7.43
CA LYS A 83 -14.95 10.77 -8.74
C LYS A 83 -14.26 9.73 -9.61
N TYR A 84 -13.47 8.85 -9.00
CA TYR A 84 -12.64 7.85 -9.68
C TYR A 84 -13.24 6.43 -9.62
N ASN A 85 -14.57 6.32 -9.55
CA ASN A 85 -15.25 5.03 -9.36
C ASN A 85 -15.07 4.03 -10.53
N ASP A 86 -14.65 4.49 -11.71
CA ASP A 86 -14.37 3.66 -12.88
C ASP A 86 -12.90 3.25 -12.99
N ASP A 87 -12.04 3.79 -12.13
CA ASP A 87 -10.60 3.61 -12.09
C ASP A 87 -10.12 2.86 -10.83
N LEU A 88 -8.90 2.38 -10.82
CA LEU A 88 -8.29 1.82 -9.62
C LEU A 88 -7.84 2.95 -8.69
N VAL A 89 -8.40 2.97 -7.48
CA VAL A 89 -7.98 3.93 -6.44
C VAL A 89 -7.12 3.23 -5.39
N ILE A 90 -5.96 3.81 -5.10
CA ILE A 90 -5.08 3.36 -4.01
C ILE A 90 -4.93 4.49 -3.01
N ILE A 91 -5.22 4.21 -1.74
CA ILE A 91 -5.15 5.21 -0.66
C ILE A 91 -3.93 4.94 0.21
N ASP A 92 -3.00 5.89 0.26
CA ASP A 92 -1.89 5.87 1.23
C ASP A 92 -2.35 6.50 2.54
N GLY A 93 -2.49 5.69 3.58
CA GLY A 93 -3.05 6.12 4.86
C GLY A 93 -2.01 6.68 5.82
N PRO A 94 -2.39 7.64 6.69
CA PRO A 94 -1.49 8.25 7.67
C PRO A 94 -1.15 7.28 8.81
N PRO A 95 -0.02 7.46 9.49
CA PRO A 95 0.22 6.83 10.77
C PRO A 95 -0.66 7.50 11.85
N SER A 96 -1.13 6.73 12.83
CA SER A 96 -1.73 7.21 14.08
C SER A 96 -2.86 8.26 13.98
N ASN A 97 -3.57 8.35 12.85
CA ASN A 97 -4.72 9.23 12.69
C ASN A 97 -6.03 8.41 12.65
N HIS A 98 -6.61 8.18 13.83
CA HIS A 98 -7.77 7.30 13.99
C HIS A 98 -8.95 7.73 13.11
N SER A 99 -9.33 9.00 13.17
CA SER A 99 -10.50 9.51 12.44
C SER A 99 -10.33 9.50 10.91
N MET A 100 -9.10 9.61 10.41
CA MET A 100 -8.81 9.46 8.99
C MET A 100 -8.80 7.99 8.60
N SER A 101 -8.27 7.12 9.45
CA SER A 101 -8.26 5.67 9.24
C SER A 101 -9.68 5.09 9.14
N GLU A 102 -10.61 5.50 10.01
CA GLU A 102 -12.02 5.11 9.93
C GLU A 102 -12.64 5.49 8.59
N LEU A 103 -12.44 6.74 8.15
CA LEU A 103 -12.97 7.21 6.87
C LEU A 103 -12.36 6.46 5.68
N ILE A 104 -11.07 6.13 5.74
CA ILE A 104 -10.39 5.31 4.72
C ILE A 104 -10.99 3.90 4.71
N ILE A 105 -11.16 3.25 5.87
CA ILE A 105 -11.75 1.92 5.98
C ILE A 105 -13.17 1.90 5.38
N GLU A 106 -14.00 2.89 5.70
CA GLU A 106 -15.35 3.01 5.16
C GLU A 106 -15.37 3.05 3.62
N ASN A 107 -14.43 3.78 3.01
CA ASN A 107 -14.37 4.01 1.57
C ASN A 107 -13.50 3.00 0.79
N SER A 108 -12.97 1.96 1.43
CA SER A 108 -12.14 0.94 0.80
C SER A 108 -12.91 -0.36 0.52
N ASP A 109 -12.61 -1.03 -0.57
CA ASP A 109 -13.07 -2.39 -0.85
C ASP A 109 -12.16 -3.43 -0.17
N LEU A 110 -10.87 -3.10 -0.04
CA LEU A 110 -9.88 -3.90 0.69
C LEU A 110 -8.93 -3.00 1.48
N VAL A 111 -8.78 -3.28 2.77
CA VAL A 111 -7.77 -2.67 3.63
C VAL A 111 -6.55 -3.59 3.70
N VAL A 112 -5.41 -3.14 3.20
CA VAL A 112 -4.13 -3.85 3.32
C VAL A 112 -3.36 -3.27 4.50
N ILE A 113 -2.91 -4.16 5.41
CA ILE A 113 -2.18 -3.78 6.63
C ILE A 113 -0.73 -4.25 6.51
N PRO A 114 0.21 -3.37 6.11
CA PRO A 114 1.63 -3.72 6.07
C PRO A 114 2.16 -4.01 7.48
N ASN A 115 2.89 -5.13 7.64
CA ASN A 115 3.41 -5.58 8.93
C ASN A 115 4.83 -6.14 8.77
N THR A 116 5.79 -5.72 9.60
CA THR A 116 7.19 -6.19 9.53
C THR A 116 7.43 -7.47 10.35
N GLY A 117 6.40 -8.00 11.00
CA GLY A 117 6.48 -9.22 11.82
C GLY A 117 7.06 -9.03 13.22
N THR A 118 7.48 -7.83 13.60
CA THR A 118 7.96 -7.58 14.97
C THR A 118 6.80 -7.55 15.97
N HIS A 119 7.05 -7.85 17.25
CA HIS A 119 6.03 -7.78 18.30
C HIS A 119 5.33 -6.42 18.37
N ALA A 120 6.08 -5.32 18.20
CA ALA A 120 5.53 -3.98 18.22
C ALA A 120 4.59 -3.75 17.02
N ASP A 121 4.91 -4.26 15.85
CA ASP A 121 4.09 -4.12 14.65
C ASP A 121 2.85 -5.02 14.72
N MET A 122 2.98 -6.22 15.27
CA MET A 122 1.83 -7.09 15.53
C MET A 122 0.80 -6.41 16.45
N ALA A 123 1.25 -5.77 17.53
CA ALA A 123 0.36 -5.04 18.43
C ALA A 123 -0.37 -3.87 17.74
N GLN A 124 0.26 -3.19 16.78
CA GLN A 124 -0.41 -2.14 16.01
C GLN A 124 -1.36 -2.73 14.94
N THR A 125 -1.01 -3.87 14.35
CA THR A 125 -1.88 -4.58 13.41
C THR A 125 -3.19 -4.97 14.09
N TRP A 126 -3.16 -5.52 15.29
CA TRP A 126 -4.37 -5.85 16.07
C TRP A 126 -5.25 -4.63 16.30
N LYS A 127 -4.67 -3.48 16.66
CA LYS A 127 -5.45 -2.23 16.84
C LYS A 127 -6.17 -1.77 15.57
N ILE A 128 -5.59 -2.01 14.40
CA ILE A 128 -6.26 -1.70 13.12
C ILE A 128 -7.36 -2.72 12.87
N ILE A 129 -7.11 -4.00 13.08
CA ILE A 129 -8.11 -5.07 12.90
C ILE A 129 -9.32 -4.84 13.80
N ASP A 130 -9.12 -4.45 15.06
CA ASP A 130 -10.18 -4.20 16.04
C ASP A 130 -11.14 -3.08 15.63
N VAL A 131 -10.70 -2.13 14.79
CA VAL A 131 -11.56 -1.03 14.31
C VAL A 131 -12.15 -1.28 12.92
N ILE A 132 -11.81 -2.38 12.28
CA ILE A 132 -12.39 -2.77 10.98
C ILE A 132 -13.78 -3.36 11.23
N PRO A 133 -14.84 -2.80 10.63
CA PRO A 133 -16.19 -3.31 10.79
C PRO A 133 -16.35 -4.75 10.28
N GLU A 134 -17.23 -5.51 10.90
CA GLU A 134 -17.59 -6.85 10.42
C GLU A 134 -18.05 -6.81 8.95
N GLY A 135 -17.58 -7.77 8.17
CA GLY A 135 -17.86 -7.84 6.73
C GLY A 135 -16.99 -6.98 5.84
N LYS A 136 -16.17 -6.07 6.40
CA LYS A 136 -15.18 -5.31 5.62
C LYS A 136 -13.97 -6.20 5.32
N ARG A 137 -13.57 -6.25 4.04
CA ARG A 137 -12.41 -7.05 3.62
C ARG A 137 -11.11 -6.36 4.05
N TYR A 138 -10.21 -7.16 4.60
CA TYR A 138 -8.85 -6.73 4.93
C TYR A 138 -7.88 -7.90 4.80
N ALA A 139 -6.58 -7.59 4.68
CA ALA A 139 -5.51 -8.58 4.72
C ALA A 139 -4.22 -7.98 5.25
N VAL A 140 -3.42 -8.76 5.95
CA VAL A 140 -2.09 -8.38 6.40
C VAL A 140 -1.08 -8.66 5.29
N LEU A 141 -0.25 -7.66 4.95
CA LEU A 141 0.84 -7.78 4.01
C LEU A 141 2.18 -7.80 4.79
N PRO A 142 2.88 -8.94 4.88
CA PRO A 142 4.22 -8.96 5.42
C PRO A 142 5.14 -8.08 4.57
N THR A 143 5.86 -7.17 5.23
CA THR A 143 6.81 -6.24 4.60
C THR A 143 8.15 -6.28 5.29
N ARG A 144 9.22 -5.91 4.57
CA ARG A 144 10.59 -5.82 5.11
C ARG A 144 11.04 -7.11 5.82
N TRP A 145 10.46 -8.26 5.47
CA TRP A 145 10.84 -9.53 6.06
C TRP A 145 12.17 -10.03 5.50
N ASP A 146 12.95 -10.69 6.34
CA ASP A 146 14.21 -11.31 5.97
C ASP A 146 14.04 -12.83 5.94
N LYS A 147 14.18 -13.44 4.76
CA LYS A 147 14.07 -14.90 4.58
C LYS A 147 15.10 -15.73 5.37
N ARG A 148 16.13 -15.08 5.94
CA ARG A 148 17.11 -15.71 6.84
C ARG A 148 16.59 -15.81 8.26
N THR A 149 15.43 -15.24 8.56
CA THR A 149 14.79 -15.26 9.88
C THR A 149 13.39 -15.85 9.76
N ASN A 150 12.90 -16.45 10.84
CA ASN A 150 11.56 -17.01 10.90
C ASN A 150 10.51 -15.97 11.37
N THR A 151 10.89 -14.69 11.42
CA THR A 151 10.03 -13.65 12.02
C THR A 151 8.73 -13.48 11.25
N ALA A 152 8.78 -13.35 9.92
CA ALA A 152 7.58 -13.20 9.10
C ALA A 152 6.74 -14.47 9.04
N GLU A 153 7.38 -15.66 9.00
CA GLU A 153 6.66 -16.94 9.02
C GLU A 153 5.92 -17.14 10.33
N ARG A 154 6.56 -16.85 11.46
CA ARG A 154 5.90 -16.91 12.78
C ARG A 154 4.76 -15.92 12.90
N ALA A 155 4.94 -14.69 12.41
CA ALA A 155 3.87 -13.70 12.39
C ALA A 155 2.69 -14.17 11.52
N ARG A 156 2.97 -14.77 10.36
CA ARG A 156 1.96 -15.37 9.49
C ARG A 156 1.20 -16.49 10.21
N GLU A 157 1.90 -17.44 10.81
CA GLU A 157 1.30 -18.56 11.54
C GLU A 157 0.36 -18.10 12.65
N VAL A 158 0.75 -17.07 13.41
CA VAL A 158 -0.10 -16.46 14.44
C VAL A 158 -1.35 -15.83 13.84
N LEU A 159 -1.21 -15.06 12.76
CA LEU A 159 -2.34 -14.42 12.10
C LEU A 159 -3.30 -15.42 11.48
N GLU A 160 -2.78 -16.44 10.78
CA GLU A 160 -3.59 -17.50 10.17
C GLU A 160 -4.31 -18.35 11.22
N ALA A 161 -3.70 -18.62 12.37
CA ALA A 161 -4.32 -19.32 13.48
C ALA A 161 -5.53 -18.57 14.07
N GLU A 162 -5.53 -17.25 14.01
CA GLU A 162 -6.63 -16.36 14.39
C GLU A 162 -7.60 -16.09 13.23
N GLY A 163 -7.45 -16.75 12.09
CA GLY A 163 -8.30 -16.57 10.91
C GLY A 163 -8.06 -15.27 10.14
N ILE A 164 -6.95 -14.59 10.36
CA ILE A 164 -6.62 -13.32 9.70
C ILE A 164 -6.03 -13.61 8.31
N PRO A 165 -6.59 -13.03 7.22
CA PRO A 165 -6.03 -13.20 5.88
C PRO A 165 -4.63 -12.60 5.75
N VAL A 166 -3.70 -13.34 5.15
CA VAL A 166 -2.31 -12.89 4.91
C VAL A 166 -1.97 -12.97 3.43
N ILE A 167 -1.44 -11.88 2.87
CA ILE A 167 -0.92 -11.83 1.50
C ILE A 167 0.52 -12.35 1.51
N TRP A 168 0.68 -13.66 1.37
CA TRP A 168 1.97 -14.32 1.41
C TRP A 168 2.52 -14.57 -0.01
N PRO A 169 3.85 -14.45 -0.27
CA PRO A 169 4.95 -14.29 0.70
C PRO A 169 5.22 -12.85 1.18
N GLY A 170 4.53 -11.84 0.68
CA GLY A 170 4.77 -10.45 1.05
C GLY A 170 6.03 -9.85 0.40
N VAL A 171 6.55 -8.78 0.99
CA VAL A 171 7.67 -7.98 0.46
C VAL A 171 8.93 -8.22 1.29
N GLU A 172 9.97 -8.81 0.67
CA GLU A 172 11.27 -9.00 1.32
C GLU A 172 11.96 -7.67 1.62
N SER A 173 12.77 -7.65 2.69
CA SER A 173 13.68 -6.53 2.98
C SER A 173 14.76 -6.44 1.90
N ARG A 174 14.88 -5.27 1.28
CA ARG A 174 15.87 -5.03 0.22
C ARG A 174 16.40 -3.61 0.29
N VAL A 175 17.69 -3.45 0.12
CA VAL A 175 18.35 -2.14 -0.02
C VAL A 175 17.77 -1.33 -1.19
N TYR A 176 17.20 -1.99 -2.19
CA TYR A 176 16.51 -1.37 -3.30
C TYR A 176 15.42 -0.40 -2.82
N PHE A 177 14.55 -0.83 -1.90
CA PHE A 177 13.45 0.00 -1.40
C PHE A 177 13.92 1.18 -0.56
N GLU A 178 15.09 1.08 0.08
CA GLU A 178 15.68 2.21 0.83
C GLU A 178 16.15 3.33 -0.11
N LYS A 179 16.48 2.98 -1.37
CA LYS A 179 16.98 3.91 -2.40
C LYS A 179 15.93 4.30 -3.43
N GLN A 180 14.73 3.73 -3.35
CA GLN A 180 13.71 3.91 -4.37
C GLN A 180 12.96 5.24 -4.24
N PHE A 181 13.03 5.91 -3.09
CA PHE A 181 12.32 7.18 -2.87
C PHE A 181 12.60 8.18 -4.00
N GLY A 182 11.54 8.77 -4.56
CA GLY A 182 11.65 9.68 -5.71
C GLY A 182 11.89 8.99 -7.06
N HIS A 183 11.71 7.68 -7.17
CA HIS A 183 11.84 6.96 -8.43
C HIS A 183 10.73 5.93 -8.64
N TRP A 184 10.20 5.88 -9.86
CA TRP A 184 9.34 4.77 -10.27
C TRP A 184 10.15 3.49 -10.50
N PRO A 185 9.65 2.29 -10.13
CA PRO A 185 10.28 1.04 -10.52
C PRO A 185 10.09 0.82 -12.02
N ARG A 186 11.09 0.27 -12.71
CA ARG A 186 10.92 -0.21 -14.10
C ARG A 186 10.02 -1.43 -14.14
N ASN A 187 9.34 -1.65 -15.27
CA ASN A 187 8.54 -2.84 -15.50
C ASN A 187 9.43 -4.08 -15.67
N SER A 188 10.06 -4.50 -14.60
CA SER A 188 10.94 -5.66 -14.57
C SER A 188 10.82 -6.41 -13.24
N ALA A 189 10.97 -7.73 -13.25
CA ALA A 189 10.97 -8.54 -12.04
C ALA A 189 12.06 -8.13 -11.03
N LYS A 190 13.15 -7.55 -11.54
CA LYS A 190 14.29 -7.08 -10.71
C LYS A 190 13.93 -5.84 -9.89
N GLU A 191 13.04 -4.97 -10.37
CA GLU A 191 12.66 -3.73 -9.69
C GLU A 191 11.29 -3.82 -9.03
N LEU A 192 10.35 -4.58 -9.59
CA LEU A 192 9.02 -4.78 -9.02
C LEU A 192 8.99 -5.79 -7.87
N HIS A 193 10.02 -6.60 -7.68
CA HIS A 193 10.29 -7.49 -6.52
C HIS A 193 9.08 -8.30 -6.08
N GLY A 194 8.23 -8.82 -6.47
CA GLY A 194 7.07 -9.61 -5.96
C GLY A 194 5.77 -8.83 -5.93
N TYR A 195 5.77 -7.51 -6.12
CA TYR A 195 4.55 -6.73 -6.19
C TYR A 195 3.57 -7.18 -7.30
N PRO A 196 4.00 -7.71 -8.46
CA PRO A 196 3.06 -8.29 -9.43
C PRO A 196 2.21 -9.42 -8.84
N ALA A 197 2.82 -10.34 -8.08
CA ALA A 197 2.09 -11.44 -7.44
C ALA A 197 1.22 -10.95 -6.25
N ILE A 198 1.67 -9.92 -5.55
CA ILE A 198 0.89 -9.26 -4.48
C ILE A 198 -0.34 -8.61 -5.08
N PHE A 199 -0.20 -7.88 -6.20
CA PHE A 199 -1.32 -7.28 -6.91
C PHE A 199 -2.37 -8.31 -7.32
N ASP A 200 -1.94 -9.46 -7.90
CA ASP A 200 -2.86 -10.52 -8.29
C ASP A 200 -3.67 -11.05 -7.10
N LYS A 201 -3.03 -11.23 -5.96
CA LYS A 201 -3.70 -11.68 -4.72
C LYS A 201 -4.66 -10.65 -4.17
N ILE A 202 -4.31 -9.37 -4.23
CA ILE A 202 -5.17 -8.26 -3.80
C ILE A 202 -6.42 -8.21 -4.69
N ILE A 203 -6.26 -8.24 -6.01
CA ILE A 203 -7.39 -8.21 -6.94
C ILE A 203 -8.28 -9.44 -6.76
N ALA A 204 -7.72 -10.63 -6.58
CA ALA A 204 -8.49 -11.84 -6.32
C ALA A 204 -9.35 -11.76 -5.05
N GLN A 205 -8.89 -11.08 -3.99
CA GLN A 205 -9.70 -10.88 -2.77
C GLN A 205 -10.86 -9.90 -2.95
N ILE A 206 -10.78 -9.00 -3.94
CA ILE A 206 -11.83 -8.01 -4.18
C ILE A 206 -12.89 -8.56 -5.14
N THR A 207 -12.49 -9.43 -6.08
CA THR A 207 -13.38 -9.95 -7.14
C THR A 207 -14.13 -11.22 -6.77
N ASN A 208 -13.73 -11.90 -5.69
CA ASN A 208 -14.41 -13.08 -5.13
C ASN A 208 -15.31 -12.65 -3.95
#